data_2e89e0b7e0e8ad4d7750eaf77684a289
#
_entry.id   2e89e0b7e0e8ad4d7750eaf77684a289
#
_cell.length_a   1.000
_cell.length_b   1.000
_cell.length_c   1.000
_cell.angle_alpha   90.00
_cell.angle_beta   90.00
_cell.angle_gamma   90.00
#
_symmetry.space_group_name_H-M   'P 1'
#
loop_
_entity.id
_entity.type
_entity.pdbx_description
1 polymer ?
#
loop_
_entity_poly.entity_id
_entity_poly.type
_entity_poly.pdbx_seq_one_letter_code
_entity_poly.pdbx_strand_id
1 'polypeptide(L)'
;LCFMGHALMENRTGLAVDVETTLATGKAEREAAAVMAKRSLKRGSTLGADKNYDTAGFVKAMRAQGITPHVAQKTHGAIDGRTTRHAGYGVSLRVRKRIEEIFGWAKTVAGLRKTCFIGLAKVKAQTTFTLAAYNLTRMATIFGWRLNTV
;
A
#
# COMPACT_ATOMS: atom_id res chain seq x y z
N LEU A 1 8.37 21.29 4.32
CA LEU A 1 8.61 19.89 4.68
C LEU A 1 7.31 19.12 4.46
N CYS A 2 7.31 18.11 3.59
CA CYS A 2 6.15 17.26 3.34
C CYS A 2 6.43 15.82 3.77
N PHE A 3 5.43 15.18 4.38
CA PHE A 3 5.45 13.77 4.70
C PHE A 3 4.59 12.99 3.70
N MET A 4 4.93 11.73 3.50
CA MET A 4 4.20 10.83 2.64
C MET A 4 3.84 9.56 3.42
N GLY A 5 2.55 9.26 3.50
CA GLY A 5 2.05 8.00 4.06
C GLY A 5 1.96 6.94 2.97
N HIS A 6 2.43 5.74 3.29
CA HIS A 6 2.39 4.57 2.42
C HIS A 6 1.60 3.47 3.12
N ALA A 7 0.81 2.72 2.38
CA ALA A 7 0.04 1.61 2.92
C ALA A 7 0.21 0.36 2.05
N LEU A 8 0.28 -0.79 2.71
CA LEU A 8 0.16 -2.10 2.11
C LEU A 8 -1.21 -2.66 2.48
N MET A 9 -2.00 -3.03 1.47
CA MET A 9 -3.37 -3.51 1.65
C MET A 9 -3.51 -4.96 1.19
N GLU A 10 -4.24 -5.77 1.96
CA GLU A 10 -4.73 -7.06 1.50
C GLU A 10 -5.95 -6.84 0.58
N ASN A 11 -5.89 -7.37 -0.64
CA ASN A 11 -6.83 -6.99 -1.68
C ASN A 11 -8.20 -7.69 -1.64
N ARG A 12 -8.38 -8.76 -0.84
CA ARG A 12 -9.68 -9.44 -0.67
C ARG A 12 -10.57 -8.72 0.32
N THR A 13 -10.00 -8.41 1.48
CA THR A 13 -10.71 -7.77 2.59
C THR A 13 -10.65 -6.24 2.53
N GLY A 14 -9.61 -5.69 1.92
CA GLY A 14 -9.34 -4.26 1.90
C GLY A 14 -8.74 -3.74 3.22
N LEU A 15 -8.20 -4.64 4.06
CA LEU A 15 -7.53 -4.25 5.30
C LEU A 15 -6.10 -3.78 5.02
N ALA A 16 -5.68 -2.74 5.74
CA ALA A 16 -4.28 -2.32 5.77
C ALA A 16 -3.45 -3.37 6.53
N VAL A 17 -2.46 -3.94 5.86
CA VAL A 17 -1.54 -4.94 6.43
C VAL A 17 -0.34 -4.26 7.07
N ASP A 18 0.12 -3.17 6.46
CA ASP A 18 1.30 -2.45 6.90
C ASP A 18 1.22 -0.98 6.49
N VAL A 19 1.94 -0.14 7.22
CA VAL A 19 2.01 1.30 7.00
C VAL A 19 3.43 1.82 7.22
N GLU A 20 3.84 2.74 6.38
CA GLU A 20 5.10 3.46 6.54
C GLU A 20 4.88 4.96 6.30
N THR A 21 5.66 5.80 6.94
CA THR A 21 5.64 7.25 6.73
C THR A 21 7.06 7.72 6.49
N THR A 22 7.25 8.48 5.44
CA THR A 22 8.56 9.00 5.03
C THR A 22 8.50 10.49 4.77
N LEU A 23 9.65 11.11 4.61
CA LEU A 23 9.74 12.40 3.93
C LEU A 23 9.39 12.21 2.46
N ALA A 24 8.71 13.18 1.87
CA ALA A 24 8.34 13.15 0.46
C ALA A 24 9.60 13.32 -0.42
N THR A 25 10.01 12.24 -1.07
CA THR A 25 11.10 12.22 -2.07
C THR A 25 10.64 11.48 -3.31
N GLY A 26 11.30 11.67 -4.45
CA GLY A 26 10.96 10.98 -5.70
C GLY A 26 11.16 9.46 -5.68
N LYS A 27 11.79 8.92 -4.63
CA LYS A 27 12.06 7.47 -4.46
C LYS A 27 11.30 6.86 -3.28
N ALA A 28 10.77 7.70 -2.38
CA ALA A 28 10.17 7.28 -1.11
C ALA A 28 9.10 6.18 -1.25
N GLU A 29 8.23 6.28 -2.25
CA GLU A 29 7.17 5.29 -2.49
C GLU A 29 7.74 3.89 -2.72
N ARG A 30 8.75 3.75 -3.59
CA ARG A 30 9.34 2.46 -3.93
C ARG A 30 10.17 1.88 -2.78
N GLU A 31 10.88 2.74 -2.05
CA GLU A 31 11.66 2.36 -0.88
C GLU A 31 10.75 1.89 0.25
N ALA A 32 9.70 2.64 0.57
CA ALA A 32 8.70 2.27 1.56
C ALA A 32 7.98 0.96 1.19
N ALA A 33 7.59 0.79 -0.07
CA ALA A 33 6.96 -0.45 -0.54
C ALA A 33 7.90 -1.65 -0.40
N ALA A 34 9.20 -1.50 -0.69
CA ALA A 34 10.18 -2.57 -0.52
C ALA A 34 10.38 -2.95 0.97
N VAL A 35 10.39 -1.95 1.86
CA VAL A 35 10.48 -2.16 3.31
C VAL A 35 9.25 -2.87 3.84
N MET A 36 8.05 -2.40 3.51
CA MET A 36 6.79 -3.04 3.92
C MET A 36 6.67 -4.46 3.36
N ALA A 37 7.03 -4.67 2.08
CA ALA A 37 7.01 -6.00 1.47
C ALA A 37 7.91 -6.99 2.22
N LYS A 38 9.14 -6.58 2.56
CA LYS A 38 10.09 -7.40 3.33
C LYS A 38 9.57 -7.74 4.73
N ARG A 39 8.88 -6.82 5.37
CA ARG A 39 8.38 -6.94 6.75
C ARG A 39 7.09 -7.79 6.82
N SER A 40 6.21 -7.66 5.83
CA SER A 40 4.83 -8.13 5.95
C SER A 40 4.42 -9.19 4.92
N LEU A 41 5.18 -9.41 3.85
CA LEU A 41 4.82 -10.40 2.84
C LEU A 41 5.67 -11.67 2.96
N LYS A 42 5.02 -12.80 2.71
CA LYS A 42 5.67 -14.12 2.64
C LYS A 42 6.20 -14.38 1.22
N ARG A 43 7.21 -15.25 1.11
CA ARG A 43 7.65 -15.78 -0.20
C ARG A 43 6.46 -16.40 -0.93
N GLY A 44 6.40 -16.19 -2.25
CA GLY A 44 5.27 -16.62 -3.08
C GLY A 44 4.10 -15.64 -3.13
N SER A 45 4.11 -14.58 -2.31
CA SER A 45 3.11 -13.51 -2.40
C SER A 45 3.21 -12.75 -3.71
N THR A 46 2.09 -12.10 -4.11
CA THR A 46 2.05 -11.14 -5.21
C THR A 46 1.85 -9.74 -4.66
N LEU A 47 2.52 -8.75 -5.23
CA LEU A 47 2.40 -7.33 -4.86
C LEU A 47 1.90 -6.52 -6.06
N GLY A 48 0.66 -6.04 -5.98
CA GLY A 48 0.09 -5.12 -6.96
C GLY A 48 0.56 -3.69 -6.74
N ALA A 49 1.08 -3.02 -7.78
CA ALA A 49 1.49 -1.63 -7.70
C ALA A 49 1.27 -0.87 -9.02
N ASP A 50 1.35 0.46 -8.97
CA ASP A 50 1.20 1.31 -10.14
C ASP A 50 2.41 1.22 -11.07
N LYS A 51 2.24 1.69 -12.31
CA LYS A 51 3.28 1.73 -13.35
C LYS A 51 4.57 2.45 -12.90
N ASN A 52 4.48 3.38 -11.93
CA ASN A 52 5.66 4.07 -11.38
C ASN A 52 6.62 3.15 -10.64
N TYR A 53 6.17 1.96 -10.23
CA TYR A 53 6.98 0.93 -9.62
C TYR A 53 7.68 0.01 -10.66
N ASP A 54 7.37 0.15 -11.96
CA ASP A 54 8.04 -0.61 -13.01
C ASP A 54 9.44 -0.04 -13.29
N THR A 55 10.35 -0.37 -12.39
CA THR A 55 11.77 -0.04 -12.44
C THR A 55 12.61 -1.28 -12.18
N ALA A 56 13.79 -1.37 -12.81
CA ALA A 56 14.67 -2.52 -12.66
C ALA A 56 15.04 -2.80 -11.18
N GLY A 57 15.31 -1.74 -10.42
CA GLY A 57 15.66 -1.85 -9.00
C GLY A 57 14.52 -2.44 -8.16
N PHE A 58 13.29 -1.94 -8.32
CA PHE A 58 12.14 -2.42 -7.57
C PHE A 58 11.76 -3.86 -7.96
N VAL A 59 11.69 -4.16 -9.25
CA VAL A 59 11.36 -5.51 -9.74
C VAL A 59 12.40 -6.53 -9.26
N LYS A 60 13.70 -6.19 -9.32
CA LYS A 60 14.79 -7.02 -8.80
C LYS A 60 14.66 -7.24 -7.28
N ALA A 61 14.38 -6.19 -6.51
CA ALA A 61 14.22 -6.27 -5.07
C ALA A 61 13.03 -7.17 -4.66
N MET A 62 11.88 -7.07 -5.35
CA MET A 62 10.73 -7.95 -5.08
C MET A 62 11.06 -9.41 -5.41
N ARG A 63 11.63 -9.68 -6.57
CA ARG A 63 12.01 -11.04 -6.99
C ARG A 63 13.05 -11.67 -6.06
N ALA A 64 14.01 -10.89 -5.57
CA ALA A 64 15.00 -11.36 -4.59
C ALA A 64 14.35 -11.80 -3.25
N GLN A 65 13.24 -11.16 -2.88
CA GLN A 65 12.44 -11.55 -1.71
C GLN A 65 11.48 -12.72 -1.99
N GLY A 66 11.45 -13.23 -3.22
CA GLY A 66 10.49 -14.26 -3.66
C GLY A 66 9.06 -13.75 -3.82
N ILE A 67 8.88 -12.44 -4.03
CA ILE A 67 7.60 -11.78 -4.26
C ILE A 67 7.43 -11.52 -5.76
N THR A 68 6.26 -11.84 -6.31
CA THR A 68 5.94 -11.56 -7.71
C THR A 68 5.38 -10.15 -7.84
N PRO A 69 6.09 -9.21 -8.52
CA PRO A 69 5.62 -7.84 -8.68
C PRO A 69 4.55 -7.74 -9.78
N HIS A 70 3.29 -7.66 -9.40
CA HIS A 70 2.18 -7.40 -10.33
C HIS A 70 2.04 -5.90 -10.60
N VAL A 71 3.09 -5.31 -11.13
CA VAL A 71 3.17 -3.88 -11.46
C VAL A 71 2.65 -3.65 -12.88
N ALA A 72 1.90 -2.58 -13.09
CA ALA A 72 1.46 -2.18 -14.43
C ALA A 72 2.67 -1.86 -15.31
N GLN A 73 2.79 -2.54 -16.45
CA GLN A 73 3.93 -2.46 -17.34
C GLN A 73 4.05 -1.09 -17.99
N LYS A 74 5.28 -0.57 -18.07
CA LYS A 74 5.65 0.57 -18.90
C LYS A 74 6.17 0.10 -20.26
N THR A 75 6.14 0.97 -21.28
CA THR A 75 6.69 0.70 -22.62
C THR A 75 8.17 0.24 -22.57
N HIS A 76 8.96 0.86 -21.68
CA HIS A 76 10.38 0.53 -21.46
C HIS A 76 10.63 0.17 -19.98
N GLY A 77 9.75 -0.65 -19.39
CA GLY A 77 9.83 -1.07 -17.99
C GLY A 77 10.65 -2.36 -17.81
N ALA A 78 10.76 -2.78 -16.54
CA ALA A 78 11.44 -4.01 -16.15
C ALA A 78 10.49 -5.22 -15.99
N ILE A 79 9.19 -4.98 -16.06
CA ILE A 79 8.19 -6.06 -16.06
C ILE A 79 8.22 -6.80 -17.38
N ASP A 80 8.35 -8.10 -17.30
CA ASP A 80 8.49 -9.02 -18.44
C ASP A 80 7.40 -10.11 -18.43
N GLY A 81 7.46 -11.02 -19.42
CA GLY A 81 6.53 -12.12 -19.58
C GLY A 81 6.44 -13.08 -18.38
N ARG A 82 7.43 -13.13 -17.49
CA ARG A 82 7.34 -13.92 -16.24
C ARG A 82 6.27 -13.37 -15.31
N THR A 83 6.04 -12.06 -15.32
CA THR A 83 4.99 -11.42 -14.54
C THR A 83 3.68 -11.34 -15.30
N THR A 84 3.68 -10.89 -16.56
CA THR A 84 2.44 -10.63 -17.32
C THR A 84 1.64 -11.89 -17.66
N ARG A 85 2.32 -13.05 -17.77
CA ARG A 85 1.67 -14.36 -17.97
C ARG A 85 1.16 -15.01 -16.68
N HIS A 86 1.43 -14.43 -15.51
CA HIS A 86 0.91 -14.94 -14.25
C HIS A 86 -0.62 -14.82 -14.22
N ALA A 87 -1.33 -15.90 -13.88
CA ALA A 87 -2.79 -15.96 -13.94
C ALA A 87 -3.49 -14.84 -13.13
N GLY A 88 -2.92 -14.44 -11.98
CA GLY A 88 -3.43 -13.36 -11.15
C GLY A 88 -3.06 -11.94 -11.60
N TYR A 89 -2.25 -11.76 -12.64
CA TYR A 89 -1.74 -10.43 -13.01
C TYR A 89 -2.87 -9.45 -13.35
N GLY A 90 -3.76 -9.84 -14.26
CA GLY A 90 -4.89 -8.99 -14.67
C GLY A 90 -5.86 -8.69 -13.51
N VAL A 91 -6.06 -9.65 -12.60
CA VAL A 91 -6.86 -9.45 -11.38
C VAL A 91 -6.20 -8.41 -10.48
N SER A 92 -4.90 -8.56 -10.21
CA SER A 92 -4.14 -7.61 -9.38
C SER A 92 -4.20 -6.18 -9.92
N LEU A 93 -4.09 -6.00 -11.25
CA LEU A 93 -4.18 -4.68 -11.86
C LEU A 93 -5.55 -4.00 -11.67
N ARG A 94 -6.63 -4.78 -11.67
CA ARG A 94 -7.98 -4.25 -11.40
C ARG A 94 -8.17 -3.92 -9.94
N VAL A 95 -7.78 -4.83 -9.05
CA VAL A 95 -8.05 -4.73 -7.61
C VAL A 95 -7.13 -3.73 -6.92
N ARG A 96 -5.92 -3.46 -7.45
CA ARG A 96 -4.97 -2.50 -6.85
C ARG A 96 -5.56 -1.11 -6.56
N LYS A 97 -6.59 -0.70 -7.31
CA LYS A 97 -7.27 0.58 -7.11
C LYS A 97 -7.95 0.71 -5.74
N ARG A 98 -8.23 -0.41 -5.07
CA ARG A 98 -8.76 -0.41 -3.70
C ARG A 98 -7.92 0.35 -2.70
N ILE A 99 -6.61 0.47 -2.93
CA ILE A 99 -5.74 1.26 -2.06
C ILE A 99 -6.19 2.73 -1.95
N GLU A 100 -6.89 3.24 -2.96
CA GLU A 100 -7.44 4.60 -2.96
C GLU A 100 -8.52 4.78 -1.87
N GLU A 101 -9.24 3.71 -1.51
CA GLU A 101 -10.26 3.71 -0.44
C GLU A 101 -9.64 4.09 0.90
N ILE A 102 -8.47 3.50 1.25
CA ILE A 102 -7.74 3.83 2.49
C ILE A 102 -7.38 5.31 2.53
N PHE A 103 -6.75 5.80 1.46
CA PHE A 103 -6.29 7.19 1.41
C PHE A 103 -7.45 8.17 1.33
N GLY A 104 -8.54 7.82 0.64
CA GLY A 104 -9.77 8.59 0.63
C GLY A 104 -10.33 8.74 2.05
N TRP A 105 -10.54 7.63 2.75
CA TRP A 105 -11.03 7.61 4.12
C TRP A 105 -10.11 8.36 5.10
N ALA A 106 -8.81 8.12 5.01
CA ALA A 106 -7.82 8.77 5.86
C ALA A 106 -7.84 10.31 5.71
N LYS A 107 -8.04 10.80 4.50
CA LYS A 107 -8.08 12.25 4.21
C LYS A 107 -9.40 12.90 4.60
N THR A 108 -10.53 12.21 4.43
CA THR A 108 -11.86 12.78 4.64
C THR A 108 -12.39 12.56 6.05
N VAL A 109 -12.27 11.36 6.58
CA VAL A 109 -12.80 10.98 7.90
C VAL A 109 -11.79 11.23 9.01
N ALA A 110 -10.54 10.81 8.82
CA ALA A 110 -9.50 10.91 9.86
C ALA A 110 -8.66 12.19 9.79
N GLY A 111 -8.98 13.11 8.89
CA GLY A 111 -8.30 14.42 8.82
C GLY A 111 -6.82 14.37 8.43
N LEU A 112 -6.34 13.28 7.83
CA LEU A 112 -4.91 13.09 7.49
C LEU A 112 -4.45 13.97 6.31
N ARG A 113 -5.32 14.82 5.78
CA ARG A 113 -4.94 15.78 4.71
C ARG A 113 -3.93 16.81 5.18
N LYS A 114 -4.03 17.24 6.45
CA LYS A 114 -3.10 18.17 7.09
C LYS A 114 -2.77 17.63 8.47
N THR A 115 -1.48 17.52 8.77
CA THR A 115 -1.04 17.20 10.13
C THR A 115 -0.70 18.47 10.90
N CYS A 116 -1.06 18.51 12.18
CA CYS A 116 -0.60 19.53 13.13
C CYS A 116 0.65 19.06 13.90
N PHE A 117 1.11 17.83 13.68
CA PHE A 117 2.29 17.32 14.36
C PHE A 117 3.58 17.70 13.63
N ILE A 118 4.61 17.99 14.41
CA ILE A 118 5.96 18.31 13.94
C ILE A 118 6.86 17.09 14.18
N GLY A 119 7.60 16.72 13.13
CA GLY A 119 8.58 15.63 13.17
C GLY A 119 8.01 14.29 12.71
N LEU A 120 8.88 13.51 12.03
CA LEU A 120 8.50 12.26 11.37
C LEU A 120 7.88 11.24 12.33
N ALA A 121 8.43 11.11 13.54
CA ALA A 121 7.94 10.13 14.52
C ALA A 121 6.48 10.35 14.90
N LYS A 122 6.09 11.60 15.14
CA LYS A 122 4.69 11.95 15.51
C LYS A 122 3.75 11.76 14.31
N VAL A 123 4.17 12.14 13.11
CA VAL A 123 3.37 11.94 11.89
C VAL A 123 3.23 10.47 11.58
N LYS A 124 4.28 9.67 11.79
CA LYS A 124 4.23 8.20 11.66
C LYS A 124 3.23 7.59 12.65
N ALA A 125 3.24 8.02 13.91
CA ALA A 125 2.25 7.57 14.89
C ALA A 125 0.82 7.93 14.45
N GLN A 126 0.58 9.18 14.03
CA GLN A 126 -0.72 9.62 13.51
C GLN A 126 -1.18 8.73 12.34
N THR A 127 -0.32 8.48 11.35
CA THR A 127 -0.65 7.65 10.18
C THR A 127 -0.98 6.22 10.63
N THR A 128 -0.20 5.65 11.55
CA THR A 128 -0.43 4.30 12.09
C THR A 128 -1.78 4.19 12.79
N PHE A 129 -2.11 5.12 13.69
CA PHE A 129 -3.42 5.14 14.36
C PHE A 129 -4.57 5.36 13.39
N THR A 130 -4.39 6.20 12.38
CA THR A 130 -5.39 6.42 11.32
C THR A 130 -5.70 5.12 10.58
N LEU A 131 -4.69 4.36 10.19
CA LEU A 131 -4.91 3.10 9.47
C LEU A 131 -5.45 1.98 10.40
N ALA A 132 -5.10 2.00 11.67
CA ALA A 132 -5.72 1.12 12.66
C ALA A 132 -7.23 1.41 12.80
N ALA A 133 -7.62 2.67 12.90
CA ALA A 133 -9.03 3.09 12.93
C ALA A 133 -9.77 2.71 11.63
N TYR A 134 -9.14 2.90 10.47
CA TYR A 134 -9.67 2.41 9.19
C TYR A 134 -9.93 0.90 9.23
N ASN A 135 -8.97 0.11 9.72
CA ASN A 135 -9.13 -1.33 9.82
C ASN A 135 -10.29 -1.72 10.73
N LEU A 136 -10.47 -1.06 11.88
CA LEU A 136 -11.60 -1.31 12.77
C LEU A 136 -12.94 -1.04 12.08
N THR A 137 -13.05 0.09 11.37
CA THR A 137 -14.24 0.44 10.59
C THR A 137 -14.50 -0.60 9.49
N ARG A 138 -13.44 -1.03 8.79
CA ARG A 138 -13.55 -2.03 7.73
C ARG A 138 -13.95 -3.39 8.28
N MET A 139 -13.37 -3.80 9.41
CA MET A 139 -13.72 -5.06 10.08
C MET A 139 -15.18 -5.05 10.53
N ALA A 140 -15.69 -3.95 11.09
CA ALA A 140 -17.10 -3.81 11.44
C ALA A 140 -18.00 -4.07 10.22
N THR A 141 -17.64 -3.55 9.05
CA THR A 141 -18.36 -3.80 7.80
C THR A 141 -18.27 -5.27 7.37
N ILE A 142 -17.09 -5.89 7.45
CA ILE A 142 -16.86 -7.29 7.03
C ILE A 142 -17.65 -8.26 7.92
N PHE A 143 -17.69 -8.02 9.23
CA PHE A 143 -18.39 -8.86 10.21
C PHE A 143 -19.84 -8.50 10.40
N GLY A 144 -20.37 -7.49 9.69
CA GLY A 144 -21.74 -7.04 9.82
C GLY A 144 -22.05 -6.40 11.19
N TRP A 145 -21.02 -5.91 11.90
CA TRP A 145 -21.23 -5.22 13.16
C TRP A 145 -21.92 -3.89 12.91
N ARG A 146 -23.09 -3.71 13.49
CA ARG A 146 -23.72 -2.39 13.53
C ARG A 146 -23.03 -1.60 14.63
N LEU A 147 -22.24 -0.61 14.24
CA LEU A 147 -21.82 0.45 15.17
C LEU A 147 -23.11 1.21 15.48
N ASN A 148 -23.71 0.94 16.65
CA ASN A 148 -24.82 1.75 17.14
C ASN A 148 -24.24 3.16 17.38
N THR A 149 -24.42 4.04 16.41
CA THR A 149 -24.25 5.49 16.63
C THR A 149 -25.43 5.92 17.48
N VAL A 150 -25.17 6.14 18.77
CA VAL A 150 -26.10 6.81 19.69
C VAL A 150 -26.31 8.23 19.23
#